data_bb028931bac1ae5219a3edac4d232616
#
_entry.id   bb028931bac1ae5219a3edac4d232616
#
_cell.length_a   1.000
_cell.length_b   1.000
_cell.length_c   1.000
_cell.angle_alpha   90.00
_cell.angle_beta   90.00
_cell.angle_gamma   90.00
#
_symmetry.space_group_name_H-M   'P 1'
#
loop_
_entity.id
_entity.type
_entity.pdbx_description
1 polymer ?
#
loop_
_entity_poly.entity_id
_entity_poly.type
_entity_poly.pdbx_seq_one_letter_code
_entity_poly.pdbx_strand_id
1 'polypeptide(L)'
;MVNKFLYPRGGSESYMLYLAEYLKKIGHEIEYFGMYDENNTVGNSKGLYTKNMDFHSKGLARFLYPFKIIYSFEAKKKIMQVIDDFKPDIVHMNNINFQLTPSIIYGIKKKKIPLVQTVHDYQMICPNHLLYNFDKNIPCEKCVKGSHMNCIKNKCIHGSGVKSVIGAIEAKLYSWIETYKKVDLYICPSYFLENKLLSAKGYYKGKTKTIHNFINKEKFSNNQRKEEDYIAFIGRFSKEKGIENLAGAAKLLPQYNFIAAGSGPDEGMLKGIENIRLTGFLTGDRLTELMGNAKVMILPSVWYENCPISILEAHCMGVPVMAMNSGGMAELIKDGVTGTLIDDPSPEGIALKLRETLENEEYYINLRENCKKEKDNILSVEDYAEILIKEYQKLIAR
;
A
#
# COMPACT_ATOMS: atom_id res chain seq x y z
N MET A 1 17.62 -3.32 4.15
CA MET A 1 16.27 -2.85 3.82
C MET A 1 16.31 -1.40 3.33
N VAL A 2 15.60 -1.09 2.24
CA VAL A 2 15.57 0.27 1.68
C VAL A 2 14.12 0.73 1.59
N ASN A 3 13.80 1.84 2.23
CA ASN A 3 12.48 2.48 2.16
C ASN A 3 12.60 3.98 2.37
N LYS A 4 11.70 4.74 1.79
CA LYS A 4 11.66 6.19 1.90
C LYS A 4 11.55 6.66 3.35
N PHE A 5 10.59 6.16 4.11
CA PHE A 5 10.38 6.45 5.52
C PHE A 5 10.85 5.27 6.39
N LEU A 6 11.53 5.58 7.48
CA LEU A 6 12.09 4.58 8.40
C LEU A 6 11.38 4.61 9.77
N TYR A 7 10.09 4.91 9.76
CA TYR A 7 9.18 4.92 10.93
C TYR A 7 7.78 4.48 10.51
N PRO A 8 6.92 4.00 11.44
CA PRO A 8 5.54 3.60 11.14
C PRO A 8 4.71 4.79 10.67
N ARG A 9 4.37 4.84 9.37
CA ARG A 9 3.56 5.87 8.75
C ARG A 9 2.34 5.30 8.03
N GLY A 10 2.47 4.12 7.48
CA GLY A 10 1.43 3.44 6.71
C GLY A 10 1.74 1.96 6.55
N GLY A 11 0.94 1.26 5.74
CA GLY A 11 1.04 -0.18 5.58
C GLY A 11 2.39 -0.68 5.06
N SER A 12 3.01 0.04 4.12
CA SER A 12 4.31 -0.34 3.56
C SER A 12 5.45 -0.21 4.56
N GLU A 13 5.41 0.81 5.42
CA GLU A 13 6.40 1.00 6.48
C GLU A 13 6.23 -0.06 7.58
N SER A 14 5.00 -0.31 8.01
CA SER A 14 4.69 -1.36 8.99
C SER A 14 5.11 -2.74 8.47
N TYR A 15 4.82 -3.04 7.21
CA TYR A 15 5.28 -4.27 6.54
C TYR A 15 6.81 -4.42 6.64
N MET A 16 7.56 -3.41 6.22
CA MET A 16 9.03 -3.45 6.25
C MET A 16 9.58 -3.63 7.67
N LEU A 17 9.03 -2.90 8.64
CA LEU A 17 9.52 -2.91 10.02
C LEU A 17 9.23 -4.25 10.70
N TYR A 18 8.02 -4.78 10.59
CA TYR A 18 7.68 -6.10 11.16
C TYR A 18 8.48 -7.24 10.53
N LEU A 19 8.64 -7.23 9.20
CA LEU A 19 9.47 -8.21 8.51
C LEU A 19 10.92 -8.15 8.99
N ALA A 20 11.48 -6.94 9.07
CA ALA A 20 12.86 -6.75 9.49
C ALA A 20 13.08 -7.12 10.97
N GLU A 21 12.12 -6.83 11.84
CA GLU A 21 12.15 -7.24 13.25
C GLU A 21 12.19 -8.77 13.39
N TYR A 22 11.30 -9.45 12.66
CA TYR A 22 11.28 -10.91 12.66
C TYR A 22 12.58 -11.51 12.11
N LEU A 23 13.10 -10.99 10.99
CA LEU A 23 14.35 -11.46 10.40
C LEU A 23 15.52 -11.30 11.40
N LYS A 24 15.57 -10.18 12.14
CA LYS A 24 16.56 -10.01 13.23
C LYS A 24 16.39 -11.05 14.35
N LYS A 25 15.16 -11.34 14.75
CA LYS A 25 14.83 -12.34 15.78
C LYS A 25 15.37 -13.72 15.42
N ILE A 26 15.37 -14.08 14.13
CA ILE A 26 15.89 -15.36 13.65
C ILE A 26 17.38 -15.33 13.23
N GLY A 27 18.11 -14.25 13.59
CA GLY A 27 19.57 -14.16 13.48
C GLY A 27 20.12 -13.47 12.23
N HIS A 28 19.28 -12.79 11.41
CA HIS A 28 19.77 -11.99 10.31
C HIS A 28 20.18 -10.59 10.79
N GLU A 29 21.28 -10.08 10.23
CA GLU A 29 21.71 -8.69 10.43
C GLU A 29 21.00 -7.78 9.42
N ILE A 30 20.46 -6.65 9.89
CA ILE A 30 19.69 -5.73 9.05
C ILE A 30 20.12 -4.28 9.28
N GLU A 31 20.52 -3.66 8.19
CA GLU A 31 20.73 -2.22 8.08
C GLU A 31 19.63 -1.57 7.23
N TYR A 32 19.38 -0.29 7.48
CA TYR A 32 18.32 0.44 6.79
C TYR A 32 18.89 1.63 6.03
N PHE A 33 18.32 1.90 4.85
CA PHE A 33 18.63 3.11 4.10
C PHE A 33 17.34 3.82 3.69
N GLY A 34 17.27 5.10 3.97
CA GLY A 34 16.08 5.92 3.70
C GLY A 34 16.35 7.41 3.75
N MET A 35 15.29 8.17 3.95
CA MET A 35 15.32 9.61 4.14
C MET A 35 15.53 9.95 5.61
N TYR A 36 16.23 11.04 5.88
CA TYR A 36 16.30 11.59 7.23
C TYR A 36 14.94 12.14 7.66
N ASP A 37 14.50 11.71 8.81
CA ASP A 37 13.32 12.22 9.51
C ASP A 37 13.57 12.09 11.02
N GLU A 38 13.12 13.05 11.81
CA GLU A 38 13.25 13.02 13.28
C GLU A 38 12.46 11.87 13.93
N ASN A 39 11.44 11.36 13.22
CA ASN A 39 10.62 10.24 13.65
C ASN A 39 11.22 8.87 13.30
N ASN A 40 12.39 8.81 12.63
CA ASN A 40 12.99 7.54 12.25
C ASN A 40 13.26 6.66 13.49
N THR A 41 12.69 5.46 13.48
CA THR A 41 12.85 4.45 14.56
C THR A 41 13.96 3.46 14.27
N VAL A 42 14.44 3.40 13.01
CA VAL A 42 15.52 2.51 12.58
C VAL A 42 16.47 3.27 11.63
N GLY A 43 17.66 2.73 11.42
CA GLY A 43 18.68 3.40 10.61
C GLY A 43 19.86 2.50 10.23
N ASN A 44 20.99 3.11 9.93
CA ASN A 44 22.24 2.43 9.64
C ASN A 44 23.37 2.95 10.53
N SER A 45 24.39 2.11 10.74
CA SER A 45 25.54 2.37 11.62
C SER A 45 26.31 3.64 11.26
N LYS A 46 26.29 4.04 9.98
CA LYS A 46 26.97 5.26 9.51
C LYS A 46 26.13 6.53 9.63
N GLY A 47 24.86 6.45 10.03
CA GLY A 47 23.98 7.62 10.07
C GLY A 47 23.78 8.27 8.70
N LEU A 48 23.84 7.51 7.61
CA LEU A 48 23.75 8.02 6.25
C LEU A 48 22.29 7.95 5.75
N TYR A 49 21.69 9.10 5.57
CA TYR A 49 20.32 9.27 5.07
C TYR A 49 20.28 10.29 3.94
N THR A 50 19.31 10.20 3.03
CA THR A 50 19.05 11.31 2.09
C THR A 50 18.41 12.47 2.84
N LYS A 51 18.65 13.68 2.37
CA LYS A 51 17.97 14.85 2.93
C LYS A 51 16.46 14.77 2.69
N ASN A 52 15.68 15.23 3.66
CA ASN A 52 14.27 15.49 3.43
C ASN A 52 14.13 16.60 2.38
N MET A 53 13.22 16.40 1.41
CA MET A 53 12.90 17.43 0.43
C MET A 53 11.74 18.27 0.97
N ASP A 54 12.07 19.47 1.46
CA ASP A 54 11.06 20.47 1.80
C ASP A 54 10.54 21.13 0.50
N PHE A 55 9.35 20.69 0.07
CA PHE A 55 8.66 21.26 -1.10
C PHE A 55 8.15 22.69 -0.87
N HIS A 56 8.21 23.18 0.36
CA HIS A 56 7.80 24.53 0.75
C HIS A 56 8.97 25.52 0.86
N SER A 57 10.22 25.05 0.67
CA SER A 57 11.40 25.93 0.74
C SER A 57 11.35 27.02 -0.33
N LYS A 58 11.65 28.26 0.09
CA LYS A 58 11.74 29.45 -0.78
C LYS A 58 13.18 29.60 -1.29
N GLY A 59 13.36 29.99 -2.58
CA GLY A 59 14.67 30.35 -3.13
C GLY A 59 15.12 29.49 -4.33
N LEU A 60 16.38 29.65 -4.74
CA LEU A 60 17.00 28.97 -5.91
C LEU A 60 16.97 27.43 -5.82
N ALA A 61 16.95 26.88 -4.63
CA ALA A 61 16.83 25.44 -4.41
C ALA A 61 15.58 24.83 -5.07
N ARG A 62 14.47 25.59 -5.16
CA ARG A 62 13.22 25.17 -5.81
C ARG A 62 13.40 24.79 -7.29
N PHE A 63 14.32 25.45 -8.00
CA PHE A 63 14.58 25.16 -9.42
C PHE A 63 15.39 23.87 -9.62
N LEU A 64 16.10 23.39 -8.60
CA LEU A 64 16.87 22.15 -8.64
C LEU A 64 16.04 20.92 -8.21
N TYR A 65 14.88 21.10 -7.56
CA TYR A 65 14.04 19.99 -7.12
C TYR A 65 13.57 19.07 -8.26
N PRO A 66 13.12 19.55 -9.42
CA PRO A 66 12.73 18.67 -10.51
C PRO A 66 13.81 17.67 -10.89
N PHE A 67 15.07 18.12 -10.97
CA PHE A 67 16.21 17.27 -11.30
C PHE A 67 16.51 16.25 -10.21
N LYS A 68 16.39 16.64 -8.93
CA LYS A 68 16.60 15.73 -7.80
C LYS A 68 15.51 14.66 -7.68
N ILE A 69 14.26 15.00 -8.03
CA ILE A 69 13.13 14.06 -8.06
C ILE A 69 13.31 13.03 -9.19
N ILE A 70 13.90 13.44 -10.33
CA ILE A 70 14.18 12.54 -11.45
C ILE A 70 15.37 11.65 -11.14
N TYR A 71 16.49 12.22 -10.62
CA TYR A 71 17.73 11.48 -10.38
C TYR A 71 18.46 12.01 -9.14
N SER A 72 18.60 11.18 -8.11
CA SER A 72 19.30 11.55 -6.88
C SER A 72 20.73 10.98 -6.86
N PHE A 73 21.72 11.81 -7.22
CA PHE A 73 23.13 11.47 -7.06
C PHE A 73 23.50 11.26 -5.59
N GLU A 74 22.87 12.02 -4.68
CA GLU A 74 23.09 11.91 -3.25
C GLU A 74 22.65 10.52 -2.74
N ALA A 75 21.41 10.09 -3.06
CA ALA A 75 20.90 8.80 -2.64
C ALA A 75 21.76 7.66 -3.17
N LYS A 76 22.14 7.73 -4.47
CA LYS A 76 23.01 6.75 -5.09
C LYS A 76 24.39 6.67 -4.43
N LYS A 77 25.01 7.81 -4.10
CA LYS A 77 26.33 7.84 -3.42
C LYS A 77 26.22 7.26 -2.01
N LYS A 78 25.23 7.71 -1.23
CA LYS A 78 25.08 7.30 0.17
C LYS A 78 24.71 5.82 0.32
N ILE A 79 23.82 5.28 -0.51
CA ILE A 79 23.52 3.84 -0.47
C ILE A 79 24.75 3.00 -0.79
N MET A 80 25.60 3.43 -1.72
CA MET A 80 26.85 2.72 -2.01
C MET A 80 27.79 2.71 -0.79
N GLN A 81 27.84 3.81 -0.02
CA GLN A 81 28.64 3.88 1.20
C GLN A 81 28.12 2.96 2.29
N VAL A 82 26.77 2.90 2.48
CA VAL A 82 26.14 1.94 3.41
C VAL A 82 26.42 0.50 3.00
N ILE A 83 26.36 0.20 1.71
CA ILE A 83 26.69 -1.14 1.17
C ILE A 83 28.17 -1.49 1.40
N ASP A 84 29.09 -0.55 1.19
CA ASP A 84 30.53 -0.79 1.39
C ASP A 84 30.87 -1.07 2.86
N ASP A 85 30.14 -0.45 3.77
CA ASP A 85 30.31 -0.64 5.21
C ASP A 85 29.69 -1.95 5.70
N PHE A 86 28.41 -2.15 5.42
CA PHE A 86 27.64 -3.28 5.93
C PHE A 86 27.87 -4.59 5.15
N LYS A 87 28.22 -4.50 3.85
CA LYS A 87 28.44 -5.63 2.93
C LYS A 87 27.29 -6.65 2.92
N PRO A 88 26.05 -6.22 2.64
CA PRO A 88 24.88 -7.10 2.66
C PRO A 88 24.95 -8.17 1.58
N ASP A 89 24.43 -9.36 1.87
CA ASP A 89 24.24 -10.43 0.90
C ASP A 89 23.14 -10.11 -0.12
N ILE A 90 22.15 -9.30 0.31
CA ILE A 90 20.99 -8.91 -0.51
C ILE A 90 20.49 -7.52 -0.13
N VAL A 91 19.97 -6.78 -1.10
CA VAL A 91 19.26 -5.52 -0.86
C VAL A 91 17.78 -5.71 -1.18
N HIS A 92 16.92 -5.42 -0.20
CA HIS A 92 15.47 -5.42 -0.40
C HIS A 92 14.92 -4.00 -0.35
N MET A 93 14.38 -3.54 -1.48
CA MET A 93 13.73 -2.24 -1.63
C MET A 93 12.22 -2.35 -1.41
N ASN A 94 11.66 -1.29 -0.84
CA ASN A 94 10.23 -1.03 -0.74
C ASN A 94 9.88 0.24 -1.54
N ASN A 95 9.36 1.29 -0.90
CA ASN A 95 9.07 2.56 -1.56
C ASN A 95 10.32 3.41 -1.71
N ILE A 96 10.70 3.72 -2.95
CA ILE A 96 11.91 4.48 -3.30
C ILE A 96 11.60 5.79 -4.04
N ASN A 97 10.33 6.17 -4.15
CA ASN A 97 9.89 7.33 -4.91
C ASN A 97 10.40 8.67 -4.34
N PHE A 98 10.54 9.66 -5.20
CA PHE A 98 10.92 11.05 -4.93
C PHE A 98 12.31 11.26 -4.31
N GLN A 99 12.52 10.93 -3.04
CA GLN A 99 13.76 11.26 -2.31
C GLN A 99 14.91 10.29 -2.59
N LEU A 100 14.60 9.01 -2.75
CA LEU A 100 15.60 7.97 -3.07
C LEU A 100 15.80 7.85 -4.57
N THR A 101 14.74 7.90 -5.34
CA THR A 101 14.65 7.72 -6.79
C THR A 101 15.18 6.37 -7.29
N PRO A 102 14.75 5.90 -8.46
CA PRO A 102 15.31 4.69 -9.06
C PRO A 102 16.81 4.73 -9.39
N SER A 103 17.46 5.90 -9.20
CA SER A 103 18.91 6.04 -9.37
C SER A 103 19.73 5.15 -8.43
N ILE A 104 19.17 4.79 -7.24
CA ILE A 104 19.83 3.89 -6.29
C ILE A 104 20.03 2.49 -6.85
N ILE A 105 19.15 2.02 -7.75
CA ILE A 105 19.26 0.73 -8.43
C ILE A 105 20.64 0.60 -9.12
N TYR A 106 21.09 1.66 -9.77
CA TYR A 106 22.42 1.68 -10.41
C TYR A 106 23.57 1.63 -9.39
N GLY A 107 23.38 2.25 -8.22
CA GLY A 107 24.37 2.17 -7.13
C GLY A 107 24.50 0.75 -6.60
N ILE A 108 23.37 0.11 -6.31
CA ILE A 108 23.31 -1.26 -5.79
C ILE A 108 23.88 -2.26 -6.82
N LYS A 109 23.44 -2.17 -8.06
CA LYS A 109 23.92 -3.09 -9.13
C LYS A 109 25.40 -2.90 -9.51
N LYS A 110 25.97 -1.69 -9.27
CA LYS A 110 27.42 -1.47 -9.37
C LYS A 110 28.21 -2.32 -8.37
N LYS A 111 27.61 -2.64 -7.22
CA LYS A 111 28.20 -3.48 -6.16
C LYS A 111 27.93 -4.98 -6.37
N LYS A 112 27.26 -5.36 -7.47
CA LYS A 112 26.94 -6.74 -7.85
C LYS A 112 26.10 -7.52 -6.82
N ILE A 113 25.32 -6.81 -5.98
CA ILE A 113 24.48 -7.41 -4.95
C ILE A 113 23.11 -7.75 -5.57
N PRO A 114 22.52 -8.91 -5.22
CA PRO A 114 21.14 -9.23 -5.56
C PRO A 114 20.15 -8.19 -5.04
N LEU A 115 19.16 -7.85 -5.87
CA LEU A 115 18.24 -6.78 -5.61
C LEU A 115 16.79 -7.26 -5.71
N VAL A 116 16.07 -7.20 -4.60
CA VAL A 116 14.64 -7.51 -4.51
C VAL A 116 13.85 -6.22 -4.29
N GLN A 117 12.64 -6.15 -4.82
CA GLN A 117 11.72 -5.05 -4.56
C GLN A 117 10.33 -5.59 -4.23
N THR A 118 9.81 -5.28 -3.04
CA THR A 118 8.37 -5.40 -2.79
C THR A 118 7.64 -4.20 -3.39
N VAL A 119 6.62 -4.49 -4.19
CA VAL A 119 5.90 -3.49 -4.97
C VAL A 119 4.67 -3.04 -4.22
N HIS A 120 4.74 -1.90 -3.54
CA HIS A 120 3.63 -1.37 -2.75
C HIS A 120 2.71 -0.44 -3.54
N ASP A 121 3.18 0.11 -4.66
CA ASP A 121 2.43 1.03 -5.52
C ASP A 121 2.72 0.78 -7.02
N TYR A 122 2.15 1.59 -7.88
CA TYR A 122 2.27 1.45 -9.33
C TYR A 122 3.34 2.36 -9.94
N GLN A 123 4.34 2.83 -9.18
CA GLN A 123 5.39 3.74 -9.64
C GLN A 123 6.05 3.30 -10.96
N MET A 124 6.30 2.02 -11.12
CA MET A 124 7.02 1.47 -12.28
C MET A 124 6.24 1.55 -13.59
N ILE A 125 4.92 1.73 -13.53
CA ILE A 125 4.01 1.66 -14.67
C ILE A 125 3.06 2.85 -14.80
N CYS A 126 3.01 3.71 -13.78
CA CYS A 126 2.15 4.89 -13.74
C CYS A 126 2.86 6.09 -13.09
N PRO A 127 2.96 7.25 -13.77
CA PRO A 127 3.65 8.43 -13.24
C PRO A 127 3.04 9.01 -11.95
N ASN A 128 1.74 8.80 -11.68
CA ASN A 128 1.11 9.22 -10.43
C ASN A 128 1.09 8.12 -9.36
N HIS A 129 1.63 6.95 -9.67
CA HIS A 129 1.79 5.78 -8.78
C HIS A 129 0.47 5.11 -8.33
N LEU A 130 -0.69 5.55 -8.80
CA LEU A 130 -1.99 5.12 -8.27
C LEU A 130 -2.87 4.40 -9.29
N LEU A 131 -2.53 4.45 -10.60
CA LEU A 131 -3.43 4.01 -11.69
C LEU A 131 -4.83 4.63 -11.56
N TYR A 132 -4.89 5.91 -11.20
CA TYR A 132 -6.12 6.62 -10.89
C TYR A 132 -6.14 8.02 -11.49
N ASN A 133 -7.31 8.42 -12.00
CA ASN A 133 -7.57 9.75 -12.53
C ASN A 133 -8.44 10.53 -11.53
N PHE A 134 -7.84 11.49 -10.83
CA PHE A 134 -8.50 12.28 -9.80
C PHE A 134 -9.61 13.21 -10.34
N ASP A 135 -9.47 13.71 -11.58
CA ASP A 135 -10.47 14.60 -12.17
C ASP A 135 -11.76 13.84 -12.50
N LYS A 136 -11.62 12.58 -12.94
CA LYS A 136 -12.75 11.74 -13.34
C LYS A 136 -13.22 10.79 -12.25
N ASN A 137 -12.49 10.72 -11.14
CA ASN A 137 -12.75 9.80 -10.02
C ASN A 137 -12.85 8.32 -10.43
N ILE A 138 -11.95 7.86 -11.35
CA ILE A 138 -11.96 6.49 -11.90
C ILE A 138 -10.55 5.90 -11.98
N PRO A 139 -10.41 4.56 -11.97
CA PRO A 139 -9.18 3.89 -12.34
C PRO A 139 -8.71 4.27 -13.75
N CYS A 140 -7.40 4.32 -13.95
CA CYS A 140 -6.82 4.76 -15.22
C CYS A 140 -5.54 3.99 -15.56
N GLU A 141 -5.55 3.28 -16.68
CA GLU A 141 -4.43 2.46 -17.16
C GLU A 141 -3.75 3.02 -18.41
N LYS A 142 -4.06 4.25 -18.83
CA LYS A 142 -3.61 4.83 -20.10
C LYS A 142 -2.09 4.90 -20.27
N CYS A 143 -1.34 4.92 -19.15
CA CYS A 143 0.13 4.97 -19.17
C CYS A 143 0.78 3.58 -19.13
N VAL A 144 0.08 2.52 -18.74
CA VAL A 144 0.65 1.16 -18.56
C VAL A 144 1.27 0.63 -19.85
N LYS A 145 0.51 0.66 -20.94
CA LYS A 145 0.98 0.27 -22.29
C LYS A 145 1.10 1.47 -23.23
N GLY A 146 0.65 2.63 -22.81
CA GLY A 146 0.56 3.83 -23.63
C GLY A 146 1.62 4.88 -23.32
N SER A 147 1.39 6.08 -23.81
CA SER A 147 2.29 7.21 -23.61
C SER A 147 2.10 7.84 -22.23
N HIS A 148 3.19 8.13 -21.53
CA HIS A 148 3.22 8.92 -20.29
C HIS A 148 2.69 10.36 -20.47
N MET A 149 2.53 10.83 -21.72
CA MET A 149 1.86 12.10 -22.04
C MET A 149 0.40 12.14 -21.53
N ASN A 150 -0.23 10.99 -21.32
CA ASN A 150 -1.57 10.91 -20.73
C ASN A 150 -1.57 11.49 -19.29
N CYS A 151 -0.48 11.34 -18.54
CA CYS A 151 -0.34 11.95 -17.22
C CYS A 151 -0.37 13.47 -17.28
N ILE A 152 0.29 14.07 -18.30
CA ILE A 152 0.32 15.52 -18.49
C ILE A 152 -1.06 16.03 -18.88
N LYS A 153 -1.71 15.39 -19.88
CA LYS A 153 -3.04 15.76 -20.38
C LYS A 153 -4.09 15.74 -19.27
N ASN A 154 -4.02 14.75 -18.39
CA ASN A 154 -4.97 14.57 -17.28
C ASN A 154 -4.51 15.24 -15.99
N LYS A 155 -3.40 16.00 -15.98
CA LYS A 155 -2.82 16.63 -14.77
C LYS A 155 -2.78 15.71 -13.55
N CYS A 156 -2.41 14.42 -13.76
CA CYS A 156 -2.59 13.32 -12.79
C CYS A 156 -1.89 13.54 -11.45
N ILE A 157 -0.86 14.41 -11.36
CA ILE A 157 -0.12 14.63 -10.12
C ILE A 157 -0.61 15.91 -9.45
N HIS A 158 -1.45 15.75 -8.45
CA HIS A 158 -2.06 16.83 -7.64
C HIS A 158 -2.78 17.91 -8.47
N GLY A 159 -3.39 17.58 -9.61
CA GLY A 159 -4.04 18.54 -10.49
C GLY A 159 -3.08 19.54 -11.17
N SER A 160 -1.76 19.35 -11.01
CA SER A 160 -0.73 20.28 -11.48
C SER A 160 -0.13 19.82 -12.80
N GLY A 161 -0.20 20.68 -13.84
CA GLY A 161 0.46 20.42 -15.12
C GLY A 161 1.97 20.29 -14.98
N VAL A 162 2.61 21.17 -14.20
CA VAL A 162 4.07 21.17 -13.99
C VAL A 162 4.52 19.88 -13.29
N LYS A 163 3.86 19.48 -12.20
CA LYS A 163 4.19 18.24 -11.49
C LYS A 163 3.98 17.02 -12.38
N SER A 164 2.93 17.03 -13.20
CA SER A 164 2.62 15.95 -14.14
C SER A 164 3.64 15.86 -15.29
N VAL A 165 4.21 16.98 -15.74
CA VAL A 165 5.33 16.99 -16.69
C VAL A 165 6.57 16.35 -16.07
N ILE A 166 6.94 16.72 -14.85
CA ILE A 166 8.10 16.16 -14.14
C ILE A 166 7.93 14.65 -13.96
N GLY A 167 6.79 14.20 -13.47
CA GLY A 167 6.53 12.76 -13.28
C GLY A 167 6.48 11.98 -14.61
N ALA A 168 5.95 12.58 -15.68
CA ALA A 168 5.95 11.95 -17.00
C ALA A 168 7.38 11.83 -17.58
N ILE A 169 8.24 12.82 -17.36
CA ILE A 169 9.65 12.79 -17.78
C ILE A 169 10.39 11.72 -16.98
N GLU A 170 10.22 11.68 -15.65
CA GLU A 170 10.82 10.64 -14.79
C GLU A 170 10.42 9.23 -15.27
N ALA A 171 9.12 8.97 -15.38
CA ALA A 171 8.61 7.67 -15.81
C ALA A 171 9.09 7.28 -17.22
N LYS A 172 9.12 8.25 -18.17
CA LYS A 172 9.62 8.01 -19.52
C LYS A 172 11.11 7.70 -19.53
N LEU A 173 11.91 8.43 -18.75
CA LEU A 173 13.35 8.21 -18.65
C LEU A 173 13.64 6.79 -18.15
N TYR A 174 13.10 6.41 -16.99
CA TYR A 174 13.36 5.10 -16.39
C TYR A 174 12.77 3.93 -17.18
N SER A 175 11.67 4.16 -17.90
CA SER A 175 11.13 3.19 -18.85
C SER A 175 12.04 3.04 -20.08
N TRP A 176 12.60 4.13 -20.61
CA TRP A 176 13.45 4.12 -21.80
C TRP A 176 14.80 3.46 -21.55
N ILE A 177 15.46 3.79 -20.43
CA ILE A 177 16.74 3.18 -20.03
C ILE A 177 16.57 1.84 -19.30
N GLU A 178 15.35 1.29 -19.29
CA GLU A 178 15.00 -0.01 -18.70
C GLU A 178 15.54 -0.22 -17.26
N THR A 179 15.47 0.81 -16.43
CA THR A 179 16.07 0.79 -15.08
C THR A 179 15.52 -0.37 -14.25
N TYR A 180 14.23 -0.58 -14.28
CA TYR A 180 13.56 -1.63 -13.50
C TYR A 180 13.91 -3.05 -13.98
N LYS A 181 14.39 -3.23 -15.22
CA LYS A 181 14.94 -4.51 -15.69
C LYS A 181 16.13 -5.01 -14.86
N LYS A 182 16.80 -4.10 -14.14
CA LYS A 182 17.99 -4.40 -13.31
C LYS A 182 17.65 -4.99 -11.95
N VAL A 183 16.41 -4.93 -11.50
CA VAL A 183 15.93 -5.63 -10.30
C VAL A 183 15.85 -7.12 -10.60
N ASP A 184 16.29 -7.95 -9.67
CA ASP A 184 16.40 -9.39 -9.86
C ASP A 184 15.09 -10.11 -9.54
N LEU A 185 14.32 -9.60 -8.54
CA LEU A 185 13.03 -10.18 -8.16
C LEU A 185 12.06 -9.07 -7.67
N TYR A 186 10.83 -9.18 -8.11
CA TYR A 186 9.71 -8.37 -7.64
C TYR A 186 8.76 -9.22 -6.79
N ILE A 187 8.53 -8.81 -5.55
CA ILE A 187 7.48 -9.38 -4.70
C ILE A 187 6.23 -8.54 -4.91
N CYS A 188 5.19 -9.15 -5.44
CA CYS A 188 3.90 -8.52 -5.71
C CYS A 188 2.92 -8.95 -4.62
N PRO A 189 2.29 -8.02 -3.87
CA PRO A 189 1.35 -8.39 -2.81
C PRO A 189 -0.01 -8.88 -3.33
N SER A 190 -0.22 -8.90 -4.66
CA SER A 190 -1.41 -9.45 -5.30
C SER A 190 -1.12 -9.96 -6.71
N TYR A 191 -1.88 -10.92 -7.18
CA TYR A 191 -1.87 -11.35 -8.59
C TYR A 191 -2.31 -10.24 -9.52
N PHE A 192 -3.23 -9.38 -9.07
CA PHE A 192 -3.63 -8.19 -9.82
C PHE A 192 -2.43 -7.32 -10.17
N LEU A 193 -1.61 -6.97 -9.17
CA LEU A 193 -0.42 -6.16 -9.39
C LEU A 193 0.62 -6.87 -10.26
N GLU A 194 0.87 -8.15 -10.01
CA GLU A 194 1.77 -8.97 -10.85
C GLU A 194 1.34 -8.92 -12.32
N ASN A 195 0.06 -9.17 -12.59
CA ASN A 195 -0.50 -9.11 -13.94
C ASN A 195 -0.37 -7.73 -14.58
N LYS A 196 -0.52 -6.64 -13.80
CA LYS A 196 -0.29 -5.27 -14.29
C LYS A 196 1.16 -5.06 -14.71
N LEU A 197 2.14 -5.51 -13.92
CA LEU A 197 3.56 -5.45 -14.27
C LEU A 197 3.86 -6.27 -15.53
N LEU A 198 3.41 -7.52 -15.57
CA LEU A 198 3.61 -8.42 -16.71
C LEU A 198 3.01 -7.85 -18.00
N SER A 199 1.85 -7.18 -17.91
CA SER A 199 1.20 -6.55 -19.05
C SER A 199 1.91 -5.29 -19.55
N ALA A 200 2.67 -4.62 -18.67
CA ALA A 200 3.34 -3.36 -19.00
C ALA A 200 4.64 -3.55 -19.77
N LYS A 201 5.50 -4.47 -19.33
CA LYS A 201 6.83 -4.71 -19.94
C LYS A 201 7.23 -6.18 -19.84
N GLY A 202 7.71 -6.73 -20.94
CA GLY A 202 8.13 -8.14 -21.03
C GLY A 202 9.29 -8.52 -20.09
N TYR A 203 10.10 -7.56 -19.65
CA TYR A 203 11.24 -7.86 -18.77
C TYR A 203 10.85 -8.23 -17.32
N TYR A 204 9.59 -8.06 -16.95
CA TYR A 204 9.07 -8.55 -15.65
C TYR A 204 8.86 -10.07 -15.66
N LYS A 205 8.69 -10.69 -16.84
CA LYS A 205 8.46 -12.14 -16.96
C LYS A 205 9.62 -12.93 -16.36
N GLY A 206 9.30 -13.85 -15.45
CA GLY A 206 10.28 -14.68 -14.74
C GLY A 206 11.03 -13.94 -13.61
N LYS A 207 10.62 -12.71 -13.28
CA LYS A 207 11.18 -11.91 -12.19
C LYS A 207 10.14 -11.48 -11.17
N THR A 208 8.91 -11.96 -11.27
CA THR A 208 7.83 -11.66 -10.33
C THR A 208 7.49 -12.87 -9.50
N LYS A 209 7.07 -12.62 -8.25
CA LYS A 209 6.54 -13.61 -7.33
C LYS A 209 5.41 -12.97 -6.54
N THR A 210 4.21 -13.51 -6.64
CA THR A 210 3.11 -13.07 -5.79
C THR A 210 3.21 -13.70 -4.41
N ILE A 211 3.20 -12.87 -3.38
CA ILE A 211 3.10 -13.24 -1.97
C ILE A 211 2.18 -12.19 -1.32
N HIS A 212 0.97 -12.58 -0.91
CA HIS A 212 0.06 -11.67 -0.23
C HIS A 212 0.70 -11.13 1.05
N ASN A 213 0.32 -9.94 1.48
CA ASN A 213 0.82 -9.37 2.72
C ASN A 213 0.51 -10.28 3.91
N PHE A 214 1.29 -10.14 4.95
CA PHE A 214 1.13 -10.83 6.22
C PHE A 214 0.59 -9.89 7.30
N ILE A 215 0.17 -10.47 8.40
CA ILE A 215 -0.19 -9.74 9.63
C ILE A 215 0.58 -10.30 10.83
N ASN A 216 0.69 -9.50 11.87
CA ASN A 216 1.12 -9.99 13.18
C ASN A 216 -0.09 -10.60 13.89
N LYS A 217 -0.28 -11.93 13.76
CA LYS A 217 -1.41 -12.66 14.34
C LYS A 217 -1.47 -12.58 15.87
N GLU A 218 -0.31 -12.43 16.55
CA GLU A 218 -0.24 -12.33 18.01
C GLU A 218 -1.00 -11.10 18.52
N LYS A 219 -0.94 -9.99 17.77
CA LYS A 219 -1.64 -8.75 18.10
C LYS A 219 -3.17 -8.92 18.23
N PHE A 220 -3.73 -9.92 17.54
CA PHE A 220 -5.18 -10.14 17.45
C PHE A 220 -5.64 -11.37 18.25
N SER A 221 -4.72 -12.15 18.88
CA SER A 221 -5.04 -13.41 19.56
C SER A 221 -5.80 -13.23 20.86
N ASN A 222 -5.63 -12.11 21.56
CA ASN A 222 -6.26 -11.84 22.86
C ASN A 222 -7.53 -10.98 22.78
N ASN A 223 -8.00 -10.66 21.58
CA ASN A 223 -9.15 -9.79 21.41
C ASN A 223 -10.43 -10.56 21.62
N GLN A 224 -11.06 -10.42 22.82
CA GLN A 224 -12.42 -10.88 23.06
C GLN A 224 -13.35 -9.93 22.32
N ARG A 225 -13.72 -10.29 21.09
CA ARG A 225 -14.65 -9.53 20.28
C ARG A 225 -15.99 -9.36 21.00
N LYS A 226 -16.35 -8.11 21.25
CA LYS A 226 -17.70 -7.73 21.66
C LYS A 226 -18.36 -7.07 20.45
N GLU A 227 -19.14 -7.86 19.70
CA GLU A 227 -19.81 -7.33 18.53
C GLU A 227 -20.73 -6.17 18.89
N GLU A 228 -20.54 -5.06 18.20
CA GLU A 228 -21.37 -3.88 18.30
C GLU A 228 -22.05 -3.60 16.94
N ASP A 229 -23.22 -2.97 16.97
CA ASP A 229 -24.04 -2.77 15.78
C ASP A 229 -23.61 -1.53 14.99
N TYR A 230 -22.43 -1.63 14.34
CA TYR A 230 -21.92 -0.59 13.44
C TYR A 230 -21.12 -1.15 12.27
N ILE A 231 -21.10 -0.36 11.19
CA ILE A 231 -20.28 -0.58 10.00
C ILE A 231 -19.01 0.27 10.15
N ALA A 232 -17.83 -0.36 10.11
CA ALA A 232 -16.57 0.34 10.24
C ALA A 232 -15.94 0.70 8.90
N PHE A 233 -15.52 1.94 8.74
CA PHE A 233 -14.57 2.36 7.71
C PHE A 233 -13.25 2.75 8.39
N ILE A 234 -12.13 2.22 7.89
CA ILE A 234 -10.80 2.52 8.41
C ILE A 234 -9.89 2.91 7.24
N GLY A 235 -9.41 4.14 7.24
CA GLY A 235 -8.54 4.60 6.18
C GLY A 235 -8.41 6.11 6.05
N ARG A 236 -7.65 6.53 5.04
CA ARG A 236 -7.54 7.95 4.71
C ARG A 236 -8.85 8.46 4.13
N PHE A 237 -9.28 9.64 4.58
CA PHE A 237 -10.46 10.29 4.03
C PHE A 237 -10.08 11.05 2.75
N SER A 238 -10.18 10.35 1.63
CA SER A 238 -9.80 10.86 0.31
C SER A 238 -10.65 10.22 -0.80
N LYS A 239 -10.76 10.89 -1.94
CA LYS A 239 -11.65 10.50 -3.05
C LYS A 239 -11.42 9.07 -3.52
N GLU A 240 -10.16 8.68 -3.69
CA GLU A 240 -9.79 7.33 -4.15
C GLU A 240 -10.20 6.23 -3.17
N LYS A 241 -10.42 6.57 -1.90
CA LYS A 241 -10.94 5.65 -0.87
C LYS A 241 -12.47 5.57 -0.85
N GLY A 242 -13.16 6.28 -1.77
CA GLY A 242 -14.61 6.20 -1.92
C GLY A 242 -15.40 6.91 -0.81
N ILE A 243 -14.80 7.93 -0.17
CA ILE A 243 -15.44 8.66 0.95
C ILE A 243 -16.76 9.32 0.53
N GLU A 244 -16.84 9.85 -0.69
CA GLU A 244 -18.06 10.43 -1.23
C GLU A 244 -19.17 9.39 -1.36
N ASN A 245 -18.83 8.20 -1.88
CA ASN A 245 -19.77 7.10 -2.06
C ASN A 245 -20.22 6.52 -0.70
N LEU A 246 -19.30 6.41 0.27
CA LEU A 246 -19.63 6.03 1.64
C LEU A 246 -20.61 7.01 2.30
N ALA A 247 -20.36 8.32 2.15
CA ALA A 247 -21.23 9.35 2.68
C ALA A 247 -22.65 9.28 2.07
N GLY A 248 -22.73 9.06 0.76
CA GLY A 248 -23.99 8.86 0.05
C GLY A 248 -24.73 7.61 0.52
N ALA A 249 -24.03 6.47 0.62
CA ALA A 249 -24.61 5.22 1.10
C ALA A 249 -25.12 5.31 2.53
N ALA A 250 -24.39 5.98 3.43
CA ALA A 250 -24.84 6.17 4.82
C ALA A 250 -26.14 6.97 4.91
N LYS A 251 -26.29 8.02 4.08
CA LYS A 251 -27.56 8.80 4.02
C LYS A 251 -28.75 7.95 3.55
N LEU A 252 -28.52 6.96 2.69
CA LEU A 252 -29.55 6.02 2.20
C LEU A 252 -29.89 4.92 3.21
N LEU A 253 -29.10 4.83 4.29
CA LEU A 253 -29.16 3.79 5.32
C LEU A 253 -29.21 4.38 6.73
N PRO A 254 -30.22 5.25 7.05
CA PRO A 254 -30.26 5.94 8.34
C PRO A 254 -30.44 5.00 9.55
N GLN A 255 -30.89 3.78 9.31
CA GLN A 255 -31.06 2.74 10.34
C GLN A 255 -29.73 2.07 10.77
N TYR A 256 -28.65 2.24 10.02
CA TYR A 256 -27.34 1.67 10.36
C TYR A 256 -26.39 2.74 10.89
N ASN A 257 -25.61 2.40 11.90
CA ASN A 257 -24.56 3.25 12.43
C ASN A 257 -23.26 3.01 11.68
N PHE A 258 -22.56 4.08 11.30
CA PHE A 258 -21.24 4.03 10.71
C PHE A 258 -20.21 4.64 11.64
N ILE A 259 -19.03 4.02 11.74
CA ILE A 259 -17.89 4.60 12.42
C ILE A 259 -16.74 4.70 11.43
N ALA A 260 -16.28 5.93 11.18
CA ALA A 260 -15.16 6.19 10.30
C ALA A 260 -13.93 6.60 11.10
N ALA A 261 -12.87 5.77 11.04
CA ALA A 261 -11.59 6.01 11.67
C ALA A 261 -10.54 6.41 10.61
N GLY A 262 -9.95 7.59 10.81
CA GLY A 262 -8.96 8.14 9.90
C GLY A 262 -8.96 9.65 9.88
N SER A 263 -8.27 10.20 8.90
CA SER A 263 -8.24 11.63 8.60
C SER A 263 -7.91 11.85 7.13
N GLY A 264 -8.20 13.02 6.60
CA GLY A 264 -7.85 13.33 5.22
C GLY A 264 -8.54 14.56 4.67
N PRO A 265 -8.21 14.95 3.41
CA PRO A 265 -8.71 16.18 2.80
C PRO A 265 -10.23 16.19 2.62
N ASP A 266 -10.86 15.02 2.50
CA ASP A 266 -12.29 14.88 2.22
C ASP A 266 -13.13 14.57 3.50
N GLU A 267 -12.56 14.75 4.69
CA GLU A 267 -13.26 14.58 5.98
C GLU A 267 -14.56 15.38 6.06
N GLY A 268 -14.59 16.56 5.44
CA GLY A 268 -15.79 17.41 5.37
C GLY A 268 -17.01 16.73 4.73
N MET A 269 -16.81 15.72 3.87
CA MET A 269 -17.91 14.99 3.22
C MET A 269 -18.68 14.08 4.20
N LEU A 270 -18.04 13.68 5.30
CA LEU A 270 -18.64 12.81 6.32
C LEU A 270 -19.24 13.62 7.47
N LYS A 271 -18.83 14.87 7.66
CA LYS A 271 -19.32 15.73 8.74
C LYS A 271 -20.80 16.09 8.57
N GLY A 272 -21.54 16.04 9.67
CA GLY A 272 -22.98 16.41 9.70
C GLY A 272 -23.92 15.32 9.17
N ILE A 273 -23.42 14.13 8.87
CA ILE A 273 -24.26 12.96 8.56
C ILE A 273 -24.57 12.27 9.90
N GLU A 274 -25.85 12.25 10.31
CA GLU A 274 -26.29 11.89 11.66
C GLU A 274 -25.85 10.49 12.09
N ASN A 275 -25.85 9.54 11.17
CA ASN A 275 -25.51 8.15 11.44
C ASN A 275 -24.02 7.82 11.17
N ILE A 276 -23.14 8.82 10.98
CA ILE A 276 -21.68 8.65 10.87
C ILE A 276 -20.99 9.28 12.09
N ARG A 277 -20.28 8.46 12.85
CA ARG A 277 -19.38 8.92 13.91
C ARG A 277 -17.93 8.94 13.40
N LEU A 278 -17.26 10.09 13.48
CA LEU A 278 -15.83 10.25 13.17
C LEU A 278 -15.02 10.09 14.46
N THR A 279 -13.98 9.25 14.41
CA THR A 279 -13.08 9.02 15.57
C THR A 279 -11.76 9.76 15.45
N GLY A 280 -11.46 10.31 14.27
CA GLY A 280 -10.11 10.75 13.93
C GLY A 280 -9.15 9.57 13.67
N PHE A 281 -7.87 9.86 13.59
CA PHE A 281 -6.84 8.86 13.35
C PHE A 281 -6.62 8.00 14.60
N LEU A 282 -6.77 6.68 14.46
CA LEU A 282 -6.56 5.70 15.52
C LEU A 282 -5.38 4.79 15.21
N THR A 283 -4.71 4.33 16.27
CA THR A 283 -3.62 3.34 16.21
C THR A 283 -3.69 2.39 17.40
N GLY A 284 -2.91 1.30 17.34
CA GLY A 284 -2.78 0.35 18.47
C GLY A 284 -4.11 -0.29 18.85
N ASP A 285 -4.29 -0.48 20.15
CA ASP A 285 -5.44 -1.21 20.70
C ASP A 285 -6.77 -0.59 20.36
N ARG A 286 -6.87 0.75 20.33
CA ARG A 286 -8.10 1.47 19.96
C ARG A 286 -8.55 1.17 18.53
N LEU A 287 -7.60 1.07 17.59
CA LEU A 287 -7.90 0.71 16.22
C LEU A 287 -8.32 -0.77 16.12
N THR A 288 -7.61 -1.64 16.83
CA THR A 288 -7.91 -3.08 16.88
C THR A 288 -9.29 -3.34 17.49
N GLU A 289 -9.63 -2.67 18.58
CA GLU A 289 -10.95 -2.75 19.22
C GLU A 289 -12.07 -2.28 18.27
N LEU A 290 -11.91 -1.10 17.66
CA LEU A 290 -12.88 -0.58 16.71
C LEU A 290 -13.07 -1.53 15.52
N MET A 291 -12.01 -2.10 14.99
CA MET A 291 -12.11 -3.06 13.89
C MET A 291 -12.77 -4.36 14.34
N GLY A 292 -12.30 -4.91 15.46
CA GLY A 292 -12.76 -6.22 15.97
C GLY A 292 -14.21 -6.23 16.44
N ASN A 293 -14.73 -5.10 16.96
CA ASN A 293 -16.11 -5.00 17.42
C ASN A 293 -17.11 -4.65 16.32
N ALA A 294 -16.65 -4.25 15.14
CA ALA A 294 -17.54 -3.93 14.02
C ALA A 294 -18.39 -5.13 13.58
N LYS A 295 -19.63 -4.87 13.21
CA LYS A 295 -20.48 -5.86 12.55
C LYS A 295 -19.89 -6.26 11.21
N VAL A 296 -19.52 -5.27 10.41
CA VAL A 296 -18.85 -5.43 9.11
C VAL A 296 -17.88 -4.27 8.88
N MET A 297 -16.79 -4.54 8.20
CA MET A 297 -15.90 -3.49 7.71
C MET A 297 -16.17 -3.20 6.23
N ILE A 298 -16.21 -1.92 5.84
CA ILE A 298 -16.42 -1.51 4.45
C ILE A 298 -15.18 -0.81 3.86
N LEU A 299 -14.79 -1.23 2.65
CA LEU A 299 -13.74 -0.61 1.84
C LEU A 299 -14.30 -0.21 0.46
N PRO A 300 -14.93 0.98 0.34
CA PRO A 300 -15.54 1.43 -0.90
C PRO A 300 -14.54 2.08 -1.85
N SER A 301 -13.26 1.66 -1.79
CA SER A 301 -12.15 2.23 -2.55
C SER A 301 -12.39 2.14 -4.06
N VAL A 302 -12.44 3.27 -4.75
CA VAL A 302 -12.69 3.36 -6.19
C VAL A 302 -11.41 3.28 -7.04
N TRP A 303 -10.25 3.14 -6.40
CA TRP A 303 -8.97 2.89 -7.06
C TRP A 303 -8.53 1.43 -6.87
N TYR A 304 -7.47 1.03 -7.54
CA TYR A 304 -6.91 -0.31 -7.39
C TYR A 304 -6.05 -0.41 -6.13
N GLU A 305 -6.63 -0.92 -5.04
CA GLU A 305 -5.84 -1.34 -3.88
C GLU A 305 -4.97 -2.55 -4.24
N ASN A 306 -3.76 -2.63 -3.68
CA ASN A 306 -2.89 -3.78 -3.95
C ASN A 306 -3.22 -4.98 -3.07
N CYS A 307 -3.03 -4.84 -1.76
CA CYS A 307 -3.31 -5.87 -0.76
C CYS A 307 -3.54 -5.16 0.57
N PRO A 308 -4.76 -4.62 0.81
CA PRO A 308 -5.04 -3.89 2.03
C PRO A 308 -4.90 -4.79 3.26
N ILE A 309 -3.95 -4.48 4.13
CA ILE A 309 -3.69 -5.21 5.36
C ILE A 309 -4.92 -5.21 6.25
N SER A 310 -5.73 -4.15 6.22
CA SER A 310 -6.96 -4.04 7.01
C SER A 310 -8.00 -5.14 6.69
N ILE A 311 -8.05 -5.68 5.47
CA ILE A 311 -8.89 -6.84 5.15
C ILE A 311 -8.39 -8.08 5.89
N LEU A 312 -7.08 -8.32 5.86
CA LEU A 312 -6.47 -9.46 6.53
C LEU A 312 -6.64 -9.36 8.05
N GLU A 313 -6.47 -8.17 8.61
CA GLU A 313 -6.68 -7.89 10.03
C GLU A 313 -8.13 -8.12 10.44
N ALA A 314 -9.11 -7.64 9.67
CA ALA A 314 -10.53 -7.84 9.91
C ALA A 314 -10.89 -9.33 9.87
N HIS A 315 -10.47 -10.06 8.84
CA HIS A 315 -10.70 -11.50 8.73
C HIS A 315 -10.06 -12.27 9.88
N CYS A 316 -8.84 -11.91 10.30
CA CYS A 316 -8.18 -12.51 11.47
C CYS A 316 -9.00 -12.37 12.76
N MET A 317 -9.75 -11.28 12.89
CA MET A 317 -10.66 -11.03 14.01
C MET A 317 -12.07 -11.57 13.81
N GLY A 318 -12.36 -12.27 12.71
CA GLY A 318 -13.67 -12.80 12.38
C GLY A 318 -14.68 -11.71 11.98
N VAL A 319 -14.22 -10.61 11.40
CA VAL A 319 -15.06 -9.50 10.90
C VAL A 319 -15.20 -9.63 9.39
N PRO A 320 -16.43 -9.83 8.86
CA PRO A 320 -16.65 -9.84 7.43
C PRO A 320 -16.32 -8.50 6.80
N VAL A 321 -15.82 -8.53 5.57
CA VAL A 321 -15.45 -7.32 4.84
C VAL A 321 -16.29 -7.16 3.58
N MET A 322 -16.83 -5.96 3.40
CA MET A 322 -17.46 -5.54 2.16
C MET A 322 -16.51 -4.60 1.41
N ALA A 323 -16.12 -4.95 0.21
CA ALA A 323 -15.20 -4.14 -0.57
C ALA A 323 -15.56 -4.11 -2.05
N MET A 324 -15.07 -3.08 -2.74
CA MET A 324 -15.22 -3.02 -4.19
C MET A 324 -14.54 -4.21 -4.86
N ASN A 325 -15.21 -4.81 -5.86
CA ASN A 325 -14.66 -5.87 -6.70
C ASN A 325 -13.58 -5.32 -7.64
N SER A 326 -12.44 -4.91 -7.07
CA SER A 326 -11.42 -4.16 -7.78
C SER A 326 -10.04 -4.36 -7.16
N GLY A 327 -9.02 -4.39 -8.03
CA GLY A 327 -7.63 -4.51 -7.59
C GLY A 327 -7.35 -5.80 -6.82
N GLY A 328 -6.45 -5.74 -5.85
CA GLY A 328 -6.12 -6.88 -4.99
C GLY A 328 -7.14 -7.14 -3.87
N MET A 329 -8.15 -6.28 -3.68
CA MET A 329 -9.22 -6.53 -2.70
C MET A 329 -10.02 -7.78 -3.07
N ALA A 330 -10.32 -7.94 -4.36
CA ALA A 330 -11.06 -9.09 -4.87
C ALA A 330 -10.35 -10.44 -4.65
N GLU A 331 -9.03 -10.42 -4.44
CA GLU A 331 -8.24 -11.64 -4.16
C GLU A 331 -8.29 -12.05 -2.69
N LEU A 332 -8.57 -11.09 -1.79
CA LEU A 332 -8.56 -11.30 -0.35
C LEU A 332 -9.93 -11.68 0.22
N ILE A 333 -10.99 -11.41 -0.54
CA ILE A 333 -12.37 -11.68 -0.13
C ILE A 333 -12.93 -12.82 -0.98
N LYS A 334 -13.32 -13.90 -0.32
CA LYS A 334 -14.10 -14.97 -0.94
C LYS A 334 -15.56 -14.54 -0.91
N ASP A 335 -16.07 -14.03 -2.06
CA ASP A 335 -17.42 -13.46 -2.17
C ASP A 335 -18.48 -14.46 -1.70
N GLY A 336 -19.39 -14.01 -0.84
CA GLY A 336 -20.40 -14.85 -0.20
C GLY A 336 -19.87 -15.80 0.88
N VAL A 337 -18.56 -15.80 1.19
CA VAL A 337 -17.93 -16.69 2.16
C VAL A 337 -17.27 -15.93 3.30
N THR A 338 -16.34 -15.02 3.01
CA THR A 338 -15.62 -14.21 4.02
C THR A 338 -15.98 -12.73 3.97
N GLY A 339 -16.86 -12.36 3.07
CA GLY A 339 -17.30 -11.00 2.85
C GLY A 339 -18.15 -10.90 1.59
N THR A 340 -18.36 -9.67 1.15
CA THR A 340 -19.17 -9.38 -0.05
C THR A 340 -18.42 -8.44 -0.96
N LEU A 341 -18.35 -8.78 -2.25
CA LEU A 341 -17.79 -7.91 -3.28
C LEU A 341 -18.87 -7.00 -3.87
N ILE A 342 -18.53 -5.73 -4.06
CA ILE A 342 -19.43 -4.69 -4.57
C ILE A 342 -18.95 -4.32 -5.98
N ASP A 343 -19.82 -4.50 -6.98
CA ASP A 343 -19.50 -4.16 -8.38
C ASP A 343 -19.89 -2.71 -8.72
N ASP A 344 -20.98 -2.21 -8.13
CA ASP A 344 -21.46 -0.85 -8.35
C ASP A 344 -20.91 0.09 -7.26
N PRO A 345 -19.98 1.01 -7.59
CA PRO A 345 -19.41 1.95 -6.64
C PRO A 345 -20.35 3.09 -6.24
N SER A 346 -21.53 3.20 -6.84
CA SER A 346 -22.50 4.25 -6.50
C SER A 346 -22.97 4.13 -5.03
N PRO A 347 -23.42 5.23 -4.42
CA PRO A 347 -24.04 5.17 -3.10
C PRO A 347 -25.17 4.15 -3.02
N GLU A 348 -25.98 4.05 -4.08
CA GLU A 348 -27.11 3.12 -4.21
C GLU A 348 -26.64 1.67 -4.25
N GLY A 349 -25.60 1.37 -5.04
CA GLY A 349 -25.01 0.03 -5.14
C GLY A 349 -24.41 -0.43 -3.83
N ILE A 350 -23.68 0.45 -3.14
CA ILE A 350 -23.12 0.18 -1.82
C ILE A 350 -24.24 -0.04 -0.80
N ALA A 351 -25.27 0.82 -0.79
CA ALA A 351 -26.39 0.70 0.14
C ALA A 351 -27.18 -0.59 -0.09
N LEU A 352 -27.42 -0.96 -1.35
CA LEU A 352 -28.09 -2.22 -1.70
C LEU A 352 -27.32 -3.42 -1.15
N LYS A 353 -26.02 -3.49 -1.41
CA LYS A 353 -25.17 -4.61 -0.93
C LYS A 353 -25.09 -4.69 0.59
N LEU A 354 -25.04 -3.54 1.29
CA LEU A 354 -25.09 -3.50 2.75
C LEU A 354 -26.41 -4.08 3.28
N ARG A 355 -27.57 -3.71 2.67
CA ARG A 355 -28.87 -4.27 3.04
C ARG A 355 -28.92 -5.78 2.80
N GLU A 356 -28.60 -6.23 1.59
CA GLU A 356 -28.61 -7.67 1.24
C GLU A 356 -27.77 -8.50 2.22
N THR A 357 -26.64 -7.95 2.67
CA THR A 357 -25.74 -8.65 3.60
C THR A 357 -26.25 -8.63 5.04
N LEU A 358 -26.77 -7.50 5.52
CA LEU A 358 -27.07 -7.29 6.94
C LEU A 358 -28.51 -7.64 7.33
N GLU A 359 -29.45 -7.58 6.37
CA GLU A 359 -30.86 -7.97 6.60
C GLU A 359 -31.09 -9.50 6.48
N ASN A 360 -30.15 -10.21 5.86
CA ASN A 360 -30.14 -11.68 5.85
C ASN A 360 -29.25 -12.21 6.99
N GLU A 361 -29.86 -12.44 8.15
CA GLU A 361 -29.14 -12.85 9.36
C GLU A 361 -28.37 -14.17 9.18
N GLU A 362 -28.95 -15.16 8.53
CA GLU A 362 -28.29 -16.45 8.26
C GLU A 362 -27.06 -16.25 7.39
N TYR A 363 -27.19 -15.47 6.33
CA TYR A 363 -26.06 -15.13 5.44
C TYR A 363 -24.94 -14.40 6.19
N TYR A 364 -25.30 -13.40 7.00
CA TYR A 364 -24.33 -12.64 7.81
C TYR A 364 -23.59 -13.53 8.81
N ILE A 365 -24.32 -14.42 9.53
CA ILE A 365 -23.71 -15.35 10.49
C ILE A 365 -22.73 -16.30 9.77
N ASN A 366 -23.10 -16.80 8.59
CA ASN A 366 -22.23 -17.66 7.78
C ASN A 366 -20.93 -16.94 7.35
N LEU A 367 -21.01 -15.68 6.89
CA LEU A 367 -19.83 -14.88 6.56
C LEU A 367 -18.89 -14.78 7.77
N ARG A 368 -19.44 -14.48 8.92
CA ARG A 368 -18.72 -14.29 10.16
C ARG A 368 -17.99 -15.55 10.64
N GLU A 369 -18.69 -16.68 10.63
CA GLU A 369 -18.10 -17.97 11.02
C GLU A 369 -17.01 -18.41 10.05
N ASN A 370 -17.15 -18.12 8.76
CA ASN A 370 -16.13 -18.42 7.78
C ASN A 370 -14.91 -17.49 7.91
N CYS A 371 -15.08 -16.19 8.25
CA CYS A 371 -13.97 -15.31 8.56
C CYS A 371 -13.12 -15.83 9.72
N LYS A 372 -13.74 -16.37 10.78
CA LYS A 372 -12.99 -16.98 11.90
C LYS A 372 -12.11 -18.14 11.45
N LYS A 373 -12.59 -18.95 10.49
CA LYS A 373 -11.82 -20.07 9.90
C LYS A 373 -10.71 -19.59 8.97
N GLU A 374 -10.88 -18.41 8.33
CA GLU A 374 -9.90 -17.85 7.39
C GLU A 374 -8.61 -17.41 8.10
N LYS A 375 -8.63 -17.17 9.40
CA LYS A 375 -7.45 -16.78 10.21
C LYS A 375 -6.24 -17.69 9.96
N ASP A 376 -6.45 -18.99 9.79
CA ASP A 376 -5.37 -19.96 9.61
C ASP A 376 -4.72 -19.85 8.22
N ASN A 377 -5.45 -19.37 7.22
CA ASN A 377 -4.99 -19.19 5.85
C ASN A 377 -4.26 -17.85 5.63
N ILE A 378 -4.41 -16.89 6.54
CA ILE A 378 -3.70 -15.61 6.45
C ILE A 378 -2.24 -15.84 6.84
N LEU A 379 -1.30 -15.31 6.05
CA LEU A 379 0.11 -15.45 6.36
C LEU A 379 0.48 -14.69 7.65
N SER A 380 1.21 -15.35 8.53
CA SER A 380 1.94 -14.69 9.61
C SER A 380 3.24 -14.08 9.08
N VAL A 381 3.92 -13.27 9.87
CA VAL A 381 5.25 -12.76 9.49
C VAL A 381 6.27 -13.87 9.35
N GLU A 382 6.12 -14.94 10.12
CA GLU A 382 6.93 -16.16 10.08
C GLU A 382 6.78 -16.87 8.74
N ASP A 383 5.54 -17.20 8.36
CA ASP A 383 5.22 -17.88 7.09
C ASP A 383 5.73 -17.07 5.90
N TYR A 384 5.50 -15.75 5.94
CA TYR A 384 5.95 -14.83 4.90
C TYR A 384 7.49 -14.79 4.79
N ALA A 385 8.18 -14.68 5.93
CA ALA A 385 9.64 -14.63 5.98
C ALA A 385 10.27 -15.93 5.47
N GLU A 386 9.70 -17.10 5.79
CA GLU A 386 10.18 -18.38 5.25
C GLU A 386 10.10 -18.43 3.72
N ILE A 387 8.97 -17.99 3.15
CA ILE A 387 8.82 -17.93 1.70
C ILE A 387 9.85 -16.97 1.09
N LEU A 388 10.01 -15.79 1.69
CA LEU A 388 10.92 -14.76 1.20
C LEU A 388 12.40 -15.17 1.29
N ILE A 389 12.81 -15.81 2.40
CA ILE A 389 14.18 -16.31 2.59
C ILE A 389 14.54 -17.33 1.53
N LYS A 390 13.62 -18.24 1.17
CA LYS A 390 13.83 -19.20 0.09
C LYS A 390 14.10 -18.49 -1.25
N GLU A 391 13.40 -17.40 -1.53
CA GLU A 391 13.65 -16.60 -2.74
C GLU A 391 14.98 -15.83 -2.66
N TYR A 392 15.38 -15.33 -1.49
CA TYR A 392 16.68 -14.70 -1.30
C TYR A 392 17.82 -15.66 -1.53
N GLN A 393 17.75 -16.87 -0.96
CA GLN A 393 18.77 -17.92 -1.14
C GLN A 393 18.96 -18.28 -2.60
N LYS A 394 17.88 -18.38 -3.39
CA LYS A 394 17.96 -18.61 -4.84
C LYS A 394 18.70 -17.51 -5.58
N LEU A 395 18.60 -16.26 -5.14
CA LEU A 395 19.28 -15.13 -5.76
C LEU A 395 20.75 -15.03 -5.36
N ILE A 396 21.06 -15.33 -4.09
CA ILE A 396 22.44 -15.31 -3.56
C ILE A 396 23.28 -16.44 -4.16
N ALA A 397 22.66 -17.58 -4.44
CA ALA A 397 23.35 -18.74 -5.03
C ALA A 397 23.68 -18.59 -6.54
N ARG A 398 23.18 -17.55 -7.20
CA ARG A 398 23.47 -17.23 -8.63
C ARG A 398 24.74 -16.41 -8.77
#